data_908d099377ea046e34ca53f1712bc104
#
_entry.id   908d099377ea046e34ca53f1712bc104
#
_cell.length_a   1.000
_cell.length_b   1.000
_cell.length_c   1.000
_cell.angle_alpha   90.00
_cell.angle_beta   90.00
_cell.angle_gamma   90.00
#
_symmetry.space_group_name_H-M   'P 1'
#
loop_
_entity.id
_entity.type
_entity.pdbx_description
1 polymer ?
#
loop_
_entity_poly.entity_id
_entity_poly.type
_entity_poly.pdbx_seq_one_letter_code
_entity_poly.pdbx_strand_id
1 'polypeptide(L)'
;MNTENLNGILAQYIQHCKSRTAADEGTIWRAVDCFGVNWDIDDSDFPVMFGDAMQQAKQALDNPALQPVGGLQDLMLRDAEVELVRECFRWLFKEDDGDITKRRGRAELFADQINGRFRRVFPRLSKYTMNAANALFFLNLWEPHDNYFYHAAEAKAWAEYFDYEADFGGGTALDLPRYYTMCNDLLRELENYPELIALHKAYAAQELGGIEDSLHLLVYDILHTAYTEQFYPKGYARSATNKERAKAVKEKNTRAELCIRIGECEQTLQELLASPAELPDLTGCKITHRMFGAGTVQPAEGQFMVIDFNGTLKKFSYTASMNSGYLSAENPAVEARLQAYQDCLLYTSPSPR
;
A
#
# COMPACT_ATOMS: atom_id res chain seq x y z
N MET A 1 -18.77 28.16 -12.57
CA MET A 1 -17.94 28.30 -11.34
C MET A 1 -17.98 29.75 -10.87
N ASN A 2 -18.03 30.05 -9.57
CA ASN A 2 -18.01 31.43 -9.07
C ASN A 2 -16.60 32.02 -9.23
N THR A 3 -16.46 33.06 -10.07
CA THR A 3 -15.17 33.65 -10.44
C THR A 3 -14.45 34.33 -9.26
N GLU A 4 -15.18 34.94 -8.32
CA GLU A 4 -14.58 35.58 -7.14
C GLU A 4 -13.94 34.54 -6.20
N ASN A 5 -14.66 33.46 -5.94
CA ASN A 5 -14.16 32.34 -5.15
C ASN A 5 -12.92 31.71 -5.81
N LEU A 6 -12.96 31.52 -7.14
CA LEU A 6 -11.84 30.95 -7.88
C LEU A 6 -10.62 31.86 -7.81
N ASN A 7 -10.77 33.16 -8.05
CA ASN A 7 -9.67 34.13 -7.92
C ASN A 7 -9.03 34.08 -6.54
N GLY A 8 -9.86 33.96 -5.48
CA GLY A 8 -9.39 33.84 -4.11
C GLY A 8 -8.53 32.59 -3.86
N ILE A 9 -8.94 31.44 -4.38
CA ILE A 9 -8.19 30.19 -4.29
C ILE A 9 -6.90 30.25 -5.12
N LEU A 10 -6.99 30.68 -6.40
CA LEU A 10 -5.85 30.69 -7.31
C LEU A 10 -4.78 31.71 -6.89
N ALA A 11 -5.16 32.84 -6.31
CA ALA A 11 -4.19 33.80 -5.75
C ALA A 11 -3.38 33.16 -4.61
N GLN A 12 -4.01 32.42 -3.71
CA GLN A 12 -3.36 31.71 -2.63
C GLN A 12 -2.48 30.58 -3.19
N TYR A 13 -2.97 29.84 -4.18
CA TYR A 13 -2.22 28.78 -4.84
C TYR A 13 -0.97 29.31 -5.54
N ILE A 14 -1.05 30.42 -6.29
CA ILE A 14 0.12 31.06 -6.91
C ILE A 14 1.15 31.47 -5.85
N GLN A 15 0.68 32.03 -4.73
CA GLN A 15 1.59 32.40 -3.64
C GLN A 15 2.25 31.19 -3.01
N HIS A 16 1.51 30.10 -2.83
CA HIS A 16 2.03 28.82 -2.35
C HIS A 16 3.09 28.27 -3.32
N CYS A 17 2.81 28.24 -4.62
CA CYS A 17 3.77 27.79 -5.64
C CYS A 17 5.11 28.58 -5.61
N LYS A 18 5.06 29.87 -5.31
CA LYS A 18 6.28 30.71 -5.20
C LYS A 18 7.13 30.38 -3.96
N SER A 19 6.56 29.75 -2.95
CA SER A 19 7.22 29.44 -1.69
C SER A 19 7.53 27.95 -1.49
N ARG A 20 6.96 27.07 -2.33
CA ARG A 20 7.15 25.62 -2.19
C ARG A 20 8.55 25.18 -2.60
N THR A 21 9.03 24.12 -1.96
CA THR A 21 10.30 23.48 -2.29
C THR A 21 10.02 22.11 -2.94
N ALA A 22 10.88 21.70 -3.87
CA ALA A 22 10.78 20.44 -4.60
C ALA A 22 10.65 19.17 -3.70
N ALA A 23 11.17 19.26 -2.47
CA ALA A 23 11.17 18.11 -1.55
C ALA A 23 9.79 17.76 -1.01
N ASP A 24 8.88 18.74 -0.92
CA ASP A 24 7.63 18.58 -0.15
C ASP A 24 6.42 18.13 -0.95
N GLU A 25 6.36 18.39 -2.26
CA GLU A 25 5.10 18.30 -3.01
C GLU A 25 5.13 17.49 -4.32
N GLY A 26 6.28 17.07 -4.79
CA GLY A 26 6.42 16.39 -6.08
C GLY A 26 5.97 14.93 -6.13
N THR A 27 5.29 14.40 -5.10
CA THR A 27 5.04 12.96 -4.97
C THR A 27 4.22 12.39 -6.13
N ILE A 28 3.16 13.07 -6.54
CA ILE A 28 2.28 12.60 -7.65
C ILE A 28 2.98 12.72 -9.00
N TRP A 29 3.68 13.83 -9.24
CA TRP A 29 4.46 14.02 -10.45
C TRP A 29 5.53 12.94 -10.61
N ARG A 30 6.30 12.70 -9.55
CA ARG A 30 7.33 11.64 -9.54
C ARG A 30 6.71 10.26 -9.72
N ALA A 31 5.51 10.05 -9.18
CA ALA A 31 4.80 8.79 -9.37
C ALA A 31 4.39 8.59 -10.83
N VAL A 32 3.90 9.64 -11.49
CA VAL A 32 3.55 9.60 -12.93
C VAL A 32 4.80 9.37 -13.79
N ASP A 33 5.88 10.11 -13.54
CA ASP A 33 7.16 9.97 -14.25
C ASP A 33 7.75 8.57 -14.05
N CYS A 34 7.86 8.12 -12.79
CA CYS A 34 8.37 6.80 -12.43
C CYS A 34 7.55 5.69 -13.10
N PHE A 35 6.23 5.81 -13.11
CA PHE A 35 5.36 4.86 -13.78
C PHE A 35 5.58 4.86 -15.28
N GLY A 36 5.58 6.04 -15.93
CA GLY A 36 5.75 6.17 -17.37
C GLY A 36 7.09 5.64 -17.89
N VAL A 37 8.17 5.79 -17.09
CA VAL A 37 9.51 5.30 -17.46
C VAL A 37 9.66 3.80 -17.30
N ASN A 38 9.02 3.21 -16.27
CA ASN A 38 9.24 1.80 -15.92
C ASN A 38 8.13 0.86 -16.38
N TRP A 39 6.95 1.38 -16.76
CA TRP A 39 5.83 0.51 -17.10
C TRP A 39 5.96 -0.07 -18.50
N ASP A 40 6.04 -1.39 -18.56
CA ASP A 40 5.93 -2.19 -19.79
C ASP A 40 5.06 -3.42 -19.52
N ILE A 41 3.85 -3.44 -20.08
CA ILE A 41 2.88 -4.51 -19.89
C ILE A 41 3.37 -5.85 -20.47
N ASP A 42 4.32 -5.82 -21.41
CA ASP A 42 4.86 -6.99 -22.09
C ASP A 42 6.22 -7.44 -21.54
N ASP A 43 6.70 -6.76 -20.46
CA ASP A 43 7.95 -7.15 -19.82
C ASP A 43 7.92 -8.63 -19.38
N SER A 44 9.04 -9.32 -19.61
CA SER A 44 9.21 -10.74 -19.27
C SER A 44 9.15 -10.99 -17.75
N ASP A 45 9.62 -10.04 -16.94
CA ASP A 45 9.55 -10.07 -15.47
C ASP A 45 8.55 -9.03 -14.95
N PHE A 46 7.28 -9.27 -15.26
CA PHE A 46 6.19 -8.37 -14.90
C PHE A 46 6.13 -8.01 -13.40
N PRO A 47 6.38 -8.93 -12.43
CA PRO A 47 6.43 -8.58 -11.02
C PRO A 47 7.51 -7.55 -10.67
N VAL A 48 8.71 -7.66 -11.21
CA VAL A 48 9.82 -6.73 -11.01
C VAL A 48 9.48 -5.39 -11.66
N MET A 49 9.09 -5.39 -12.92
CA MET A 49 8.64 -4.19 -13.64
C MET A 49 7.55 -3.44 -12.87
N PHE A 50 6.52 -4.16 -12.40
CA PHE A 50 5.44 -3.56 -11.59
C PHE A 50 5.97 -2.93 -10.29
N GLY A 51 6.91 -3.60 -9.62
CA GLY A 51 7.56 -3.07 -8.43
C GLY A 51 8.27 -1.74 -8.68
N ASP A 52 9.05 -1.68 -9.76
CA ASP A 52 9.80 -0.50 -10.18
C ASP A 52 8.86 0.64 -10.60
N ALA A 53 7.84 0.35 -11.41
CA ALA A 53 6.85 1.33 -11.85
C ALA A 53 6.06 1.93 -10.67
N MET A 54 5.77 1.14 -9.64
CA MET A 54 5.00 1.57 -8.47
C MET A 54 5.84 2.13 -7.33
N GLN A 55 7.16 2.21 -7.45
CA GLN A 55 8.06 2.62 -6.37
C GLN A 55 7.68 3.97 -5.76
N GLN A 56 7.35 4.95 -6.58
CA GLN A 56 6.96 6.30 -6.12
C GLN A 56 5.45 6.41 -5.81
N ALA A 57 4.61 5.61 -6.45
CA ALA A 57 3.15 5.65 -6.31
C ALA A 57 2.62 4.86 -5.10
N LYS A 58 3.36 3.85 -4.64
CA LYS A 58 2.91 2.93 -3.58
C LYS A 58 2.45 3.66 -2.32
N GLN A 59 3.17 4.67 -1.87
CA GLN A 59 2.84 5.42 -0.65
C GLN A 59 1.53 6.21 -0.74
N ALA A 60 1.11 6.59 -1.95
CA ALA A 60 -0.16 7.28 -2.17
C ALA A 60 -1.36 6.32 -2.09
N LEU A 61 -1.16 5.05 -2.43
CA LEU A 61 -2.20 4.02 -2.47
C LEU A 61 -2.24 3.14 -1.21
N ASP A 62 -1.08 2.77 -0.68
CA ASP A 62 -0.98 1.86 0.45
C ASP A 62 -0.98 2.63 1.78
N ASN A 63 -1.78 2.14 2.72
CA ASN A 63 -1.82 2.61 4.10
C ASN A 63 -2.08 1.43 5.05
N PRO A 64 -1.99 1.59 6.37
CA PRO A 64 -2.17 0.47 7.30
C PRO A 64 -3.49 -0.30 7.19
N ALA A 65 -4.56 0.37 6.73
CA ALA A 65 -5.88 -0.23 6.58
C ALA A 65 -6.15 -0.80 5.19
N LEU A 66 -5.48 -0.27 4.17
CA LEU A 66 -5.70 -0.62 2.77
C LEU A 66 -4.36 -0.68 2.04
N GLN A 67 -4.04 -1.82 1.45
CA GLN A 67 -2.76 -2.07 0.76
C GLN A 67 -2.99 -2.71 -0.61
N PRO A 68 -3.56 -2.00 -1.58
CA PRO A 68 -3.82 -2.54 -2.90
C PRO A 68 -2.54 -2.89 -3.67
N VAL A 69 -1.50 -2.05 -3.59
CA VAL A 69 -0.22 -2.30 -4.29
C VAL A 69 0.56 -3.43 -3.63
N GLY A 70 0.70 -3.40 -2.29
CA GLY A 70 1.33 -4.50 -1.56
C GLY A 70 0.62 -5.82 -1.77
N GLY A 71 -0.71 -5.81 -1.82
CA GLY A 71 -1.51 -7.00 -2.15
C GLY A 71 -1.25 -7.55 -3.55
N LEU A 72 -1.10 -6.67 -4.56
CA LEU A 72 -0.74 -7.08 -5.93
C LEU A 72 0.68 -7.65 -5.98
N GLN A 73 1.65 -7.01 -5.32
CA GLN A 73 3.02 -7.52 -5.24
C GLN A 73 3.06 -8.91 -4.61
N ASP A 74 2.41 -9.10 -3.45
CA ASP A 74 2.33 -10.40 -2.79
C ASP A 74 1.57 -11.46 -3.60
N LEU A 75 0.56 -11.04 -4.38
CA LEU A 75 -0.17 -11.93 -5.28
C LEU A 75 0.74 -12.46 -6.38
N MET A 76 1.55 -11.59 -6.97
CA MET A 76 2.47 -11.90 -8.05
C MET A 76 3.73 -12.68 -7.61
N LEU A 77 3.96 -12.88 -6.32
CA LEU A 77 4.94 -13.87 -5.84
C LEU A 77 4.53 -15.31 -6.19
N ARG A 78 3.35 -15.50 -6.74
CA ARG A 78 2.85 -16.80 -7.22
C ARG A 78 2.78 -16.78 -8.75
N ASP A 79 3.59 -17.58 -9.40
CA ASP A 79 3.68 -17.64 -10.87
C ASP A 79 2.31 -17.79 -11.54
N ALA A 80 1.42 -18.58 -10.93
CA ALA A 80 0.07 -18.81 -11.45
C ALA A 80 -0.84 -17.57 -11.45
N GLU A 81 -0.50 -16.52 -10.70
CA GLU A 81 -1.30 -15.30 -10.60
C GLU A 81 -0.72 -14.15 -11.45
N VAL A 82 0.53 -14.22 -11.86
CA VAL A 82 1.23 -13.14 -12.58
C VAL A 82 0.50 -12.78 -13.87
N GLU A 83 0.25 -13.76 -14.73
CA GLU A 83 -0.39 -13.52 -16.02
C GLU A 83 -1.83 -13.03 -15.88
N LEU A 84 -2.52 -13.48 -14.85
CA LEU A 84 -3.88 -13.00 -14.57
C LEU A 84 -3.88 -11.53 -14.16
N VAL A 85 -2.93 -11.10 -13.31
CA VAL A 85 -2.80 -9.68 -12.92
C VAL A 85 -2.44 -8.85 -14.15
N ARG A 86 -1.51 -9.32 -14.99
CA ARG A 86 -1.14 -8.69 -16.26
C ARG A 86 -2.38 -8.47 -17.14
N GLU A 87 -3.19 -9.50 -17.35
CA GLU A 87 -4.42 -9.40 -18.14
C GLU A 87 -5.45 -8.43 -17.54
N CYS A 88 -5.56 -8.36 -16.20
CA CYS A 88 -6.40 -7.37 -15.56
C CYS A 88 -5.94 -5.94 -15.92
N PHE A 89 -4.63 -5.67 -15.93
CA PHE A 89 -4.10 -4.37 -16.35
C PHE A 89 -4.30 -4.10 -17.83
N ARG A 90 -4.14 -5.09 -18.74
CA ARG A 90 -4.46 -4.94 -20.18
C ARG A 90 -5.90 -4.50 -20.38
N TRP A 91 -6.84 -5.06 -19.61
CA TRP A 91 -8.23 -4.65 -19.66
C TRP A 91 -8.47 -3.27 -19.07
N LEU A 92 -7.81 -2.93 -17.98
CA LEU A 92 -7.92 -1.63 -17.33
C LEU A 92 -7.46 -0.52 -18.29
N PHE A 93 -6.32 -0.73 -18.95
CA PHE A 93 -5.66 0.25 -19.82
C PHE A 93 -6.14 0.21 -21.29
N LYS A 94 -7.20 -0.53 -21.56
CA LYS A 94 -7.78 -0.57 -22.90
C LYS A 94 -8.36 0.80 -23.27
N GLU A 95 -8.11 1.24 -24.50
CA GLU A 95 -8.68 2.46 -25.04
C GLU A 95 -10.22 2.49 -24.95
N ASP A 96 -10.78 3.65 -24.68
CA ASP A 96 -12.21 3.85 -24.49
C ASP A 96 -12.82 4.96 -25.35
N ASP A 97 -12.05 5.51 -26.28
CA ASP A 97 -12.48 6.63 -27.12
C ASP A 97 -12.98 7.85 -26.31
N GLY A 98 -12.45 8.03 -25.08
CA GLY A 98 -12.86 9.10 -24.17
C GLY A 98 -14.20 8.85 -23.45
N ASP A 99 -14.78 7.65 -23.53
CA ASP A 99 -16.02 7.29 -22.83
C ASP A 99 -15.77 7.03 -21.35
N ILE A 100 -16.02 8.04 -20.52
CA ILE A 100 -15.83 7.99 -19.07
C ILE A 100 -16.68 6.89 -18.40
N THR A 101 -17.84 6.55 -18.98
CA THR A 101 -18.68 5.47 -18.42
C THR A 101 -18.04 4.10 -18.64
N LYS A 102 -17.46 3.87 -19.82
CA LYS A 102 -16.67 2.64 -20.07
C LYS A 102 -15.45 2.57 -19.15
N ARG A 103 -14.75 3.70 -18.99
CA ARG A 103 -13.60 3.84 -18.10
C ARG A 103 -13.94 3.45 -16.66
N ARG A 104 -15.03 4.00 -16.15
CA ARG A 104 -15.55 3.63 -14.83
C ARG A 104 -15.84 2.14 -14.74
N GLY A 105 -16.54 1.58 -15.72
CA GLY A 105 -16.87 0.15 -15.75
C GLY A 105 -15.65 -0.75 -15.74
N ARG A 106 -14.55 -0.36 -16.43
CA ARG A 106 -13.28 -1.11 -16.38
C ARG A 106 -12.61 -1.03 -15.02
N ALA A 107 -12.62 0.14 -14.39
CA ALA A 107 -12.06 0.31 -13.04
C ALA A 107 -12.82 -0.54 -12.00
N GLU A 108 -14.14 -0.61 -12.09
CA GLU A 108 -14.98 -1.47 -11.25
C GLU A 108 -14.67 -2.95 -11.49
N LEU A 109 -14.61 -3.38 -12.75
CA LEU A 109 -14.30 -4.77 -13.11
C LEU A 109 -12.91 -5.19 -12.65
N PHE A 110 -11.90 -4.32 -12.85
CA PHE A 110 -10.54 -4.54 -12.34
C PHE A 110 -10.54 -4.76 -10.83
N ALA A 111 -11.19 -3.85 -10.09
CA ALA A 111 -11.29 -3.96 -8.64
C ALA A 111 -11.95 -5.27 -8.20
N ASP A 112 -13.04 -5.66 -8.85
CA ASP A 112 -13.76 -6.91 -8.52
C ASP A 112 -12.92 -8.16 -8.81
N GLN A 113 -12.23 -8.20 -9.95
CA GLN A 113 -11.37 -9.33 -10.32
C GLN A 113 -10.21 -9.48 -9.35
N ILE A 114 -9.49 -8.39 -9.05
CA ILE A 114 -8.38 -8.41 -8.09
C ILE A 114 -8.86 -8.79 -6.69
N ASN A 115 -9.97 -8.24 -6.21
CA ASN A 115 -10.55 -8.63 -4.93
C ASN A 115 -10.96 -10.10 -4.87
N GLY A 116 -11.44 -10.65 -5.99
CA GLY A 116 -11.73 -12.08 -6.10
C GLY A 116 -10.46 -12.92 -5.85
N ARG A 117 -9.31 -12.48 -6.37
CA ARG A 117 -8.03 -13.15 -6.15
C ARG A 117 -7.51 -12.94 -4.74
N PHE A 118 -7.56 -11.71 -4.22
CA PHE A 118 -7.16 -11.44 -2.83
C PHE A 118 -7.92 -12.32 -1.85
N ARG A 119 -9.24 -12.43 -1.96
CA ARG A 119 -10.06 -13.29 -1.09
C ARG A 119 -9.70 -14.77 -1.21
N ARG A 120 -9.36 -15.23 -2.42
CA ARG A 120 -8.99 -16.63 -2.66
C ARG A 120 -7.62 -16.97 -2.09
N VAL A 121 -6.63 -16.09 -2.33
CA VAL A 121 -5.22 -16.34 -2.00
C VAL A 121 -4.89 -15.91 -0.57
N PHE A 122 -5.51 -14.84 -0.10
CA PHE A 122 -5.27 -14.21 1.21
C PHE A 122 -6.56 -14.05 2.02
N PRO A 123 -7.30 -15.12 2.32
CA PRO A 123 -8.65 -15.03 2.92
C PRO A 123 -8.68 -14.35 4.30
N ARG A 124 -7.51 -14.20 4.96
CA ARG A 124 -7.39 -13.58 6.28
C ARG A 124 -6.81 -12.16 6.27
N LEU A 125 -6.42 -11.63 5.11
CA LEU A 125 -5.79 -10.33 4.96
C LEU A 125 -6.77 -9.30 4.38
N SER A 126 -7.65 -8.76 5.21
CA SER A 126 -8.65 -7.76 4.80
C SER A 126 -8.04 -6.44 4.29
N LYS A 127 -6.77 -6.15 4.62
CA LYS A 127 -6.05 -4.98 4.11
C LYS A 127 -5.77 -5.06 2.61
N TYR A 128 -5.70 -6.26 2.03
CA TYR A 128 -5.56 -6.47 0.60
C TYR A 128 -6.93 -6.32 -0.06
N THR A 129 -7.25 -5.07 -0.37
CA THR A 129 -8.51 -4.68 -0.99
C THR A 129 -8.23 -3.66 -2.07
N MET A 130 -8.88 -3.83 -3.22
CA MET A 130 -8.88 -2.92 -4.35
C MET A 130 -10.26 -2.27 -4.45
N ASN A 131 -10.32 -0.97 -4.68
CA ASN A 131 -11.56 -0.27 -5.00
C ASN A 131 -11.45 0.44 -6.35
N ALA A 132 -12.56 0.94 -6.88
CA ALA A 132 -12.57 1.63 -8.17
C ALA A 132 -11.68 2.89 -8.18
N ALA A 133 -11.58 3.62 -7.06
CA ALA A 133 -10.70 4.79 -6.96
C ALA A 133 -9.22 4.39 -7.06
N ASN A 134 -8.81 3.24 -6.47
CA ASN A 134 -7.45 2.72 -6.64
C ASN A 134 -7.19 2.30 -8.10
N ALA A 135 -8.16 1.68 -8.77
CA ALA A 135 -8.05 1.33 -10.18
C ALA A 135 -7.94 2.59 -11.07
N LEU A 136 -8.71 3.63 -10.79
CA LEU A 136 -8.60 4.92 -11.46
C LEU A 136 -7.24 5.59 -11.22
N PHE A 137 -6.62 5.37 -10.06
CA PHE A 137 -5.28 5.89 -9.80
C PHE A 137 -4.25 5.28 -10.76
N PHE A 138 -4.33 3.97 -11.05
CA PHE A 138 -3.46 3.35 -12.07
C PHE A 138 -3.71 3.93 -13.47
N LEU A 139 -4.97 4.23 -13.84
CA LEU A 139 -5.29 4.91 -15.09
C LEU A 139 -4.68 6.31 -15.17
N ASN A 140 -4.68 7.04 -14.06
CA ASN A 140 -4.06 8.36 -13.99
C ASN A 140 -2.53 8.30 -14.13
N LEU A 141 -1.90 7.25 -13.60
CA LEU A 141 -0.46 7.04 -13.78
C LEU A 141 -0.13 6.73 -15.25
N TRP A 142 -0.99 5.95 -15.91
CA TRP A 142 -0.78 5.50 -17.27
C TRP A 142 -1.11 6.57 -18.33
N GLU A 143 -2.27 7.25 -18.16
CA GLU A 143 -2.71 8.34 -19.04
C GLU A 143 -3.08 9.58 -18.22
N PRO A 144 -2.10 10.34 -17.72
CA PRO A 144 -2.37 11.51 -16.91
C PRO A 144 -3.05 12.64 -17.71
N HIS A 145 -2.94 12.61 -19.05
CA HIS A 145 -3.53 13.63 -19.93
C HIS A 145 -5.05 13.50 -20.09
N ASP A 146 -5.59 12.29 -19.87
CA ASP A 146 -7.01 11.98 -20.07
C ASP A 146 -7.76 11.72 -18.77
N ASN A 147 -7.04 11.72 -17.64
CA ASN A 147 -7.60 11.35 -16.35
C ASN A 147 -7.34 12.43 -15.29
N TYR A 148 -8.19 12.43 -14.26
CA TYR A 148 -8.01 13.24 -13.06
C TYR A 148 -7.88 12.35 -11.83
N PHE A 149 -6.86 12.60 -11.01
CA PHE A 149 -6.73 11.93 -9.72
C PHE A 149 -7.93 12.28 -8.84
N TYR A 150 -8.53 11.27 -8.25
CA TYR A 150 -9.71 11.43 -7.40
C TYR A 150 -9.38 11.18 -5.93
N HIS A 151 -9.63 12.19 -5.11
CA HIS A 151 -9.61 12.07 -3.67
C HIS A 151 -10.92 12.60 -3.09
N ALA A 152 -11.71 11.73 -2.45
CA ALA A 152 -13.10 12.02 -2.10
C ALA A 152 -13.28 13.27 -1.22
N ALA A 153 -12.38 13.48 -0.24
CA ALA A 153 -12.47 14.63 0.67
C ALA A 153 -12.15 15.95 -0.04
N GLU A 154 -11.18 15.96 -0.94
CA GLU A 154 -10.75 17.11 -1.71
C GLU A 154 -11.82 17.48 -2.74
N ALA A 155 -12.29 16.48 -3.51
CA ALA A 155 -13.37 16.66 -4.48
C ALA A 155 -14.64 17.21 -3.83
N LYS A 156 -15.01 16.66 -2.66
CA LYS A 156 -16.17 17.13 -1.90
C LYS A 156 -16.02 18.58 -1.44
N ALA A 157 -14.87 18.93 -0.87
CA ALA A 157 -14.62 20.30 -0.40
C ALA A 157 -14.69 21.31 -1.53
N TRP A 158 -14.10 20.97 -2.69
CA TRP A 158 -14.17 21.81 -3.88
C TRP A 158 -15.60 21.97 -4.39
N ALA A 159 -16.33 20.85 -4.51
CA ALA A 159 -17.72 20.84 -4.96
C ALA A 159 -18.61 21.71 -4.07
N GLU A 160 -18.53 21.54 -2.75
CA GLU A 160 -19.29 22.36 -1.79
C GLU A 160 -18.96 23.85 -1.90
N TYR A 161 -17.70 24.20 -2.11
CA TYR A 161 -17.27 25.59 -2.22
C TYR A 161 -17.72 26.28 -3.51
N PHE A 162 -17.86 25.53 -4.59
CA PHE A 162 -18.23 26.02 -5.90
C PHE A 162 -19.65 25.66 -6.33
N ASP A 163 -20.50 25.27 -5.36
CA ASP A 163 -21.92 24.94 -5.55
C ASP A 163 -22.18 23.80 -6.56
N TYR A 164 -21.24 22.85 -6.65
CA TYR A 164 -21.47 21.57 -7.31
C TYR A 164 -22.15 20.60 -6.36
N GLU A 165 -22.84 19.61 -6.93
CA GLU A 165 -23.32 18.48 -6.15
C GLU A 165 -22.13 17.67 -5.59
N ALA A 166 -21.96 17.69 -4.28
CA ALA A 166 -20.77 17.19 -3.59
C ALA A 166 -20.78 15.69 -3.31
N ASP A 167 -21.89 15.01 -3.58
CA ASP A 167 -21.97 13.55 -3.43
C ASP A 167 -21.57 12.86 -4.74
N PHE A 168 -20.32 12.48 -4.83
CA PHE A 168 -19.80 11.71 -5.96
C PHE A 168 -19.97 10.19 -5.76
N GLY A 169 -20.66 9.76 -4.72
CA GLY A 169 -20.73 8.35 -4.37
C GLY A 169 -19.41 7.78 -3.85
N GLY A 170 -19.36 6.47 -3.71
CA GLY A 170 -18.16 5.77 -3.22
C GLY A 170 -18.15 4.30 -3.61
N GLY A 171 -16.98 3.69 -3.61
CA GLY A 171 -16.81 2.30 -4.01
C GLY A 171 -17.23 2.04 -5.45
N THR A 172 -18.24 1.19 -5.65
CA THR A 172 -18.81 0.86 -6.97
C THR A 172 -19.78 1.91 -7.50
N ALA A 173 -20.22 2.85 -6.66
CA ALA A 173 -21.17 3.90 -7.02
C ALA A 173 -20.52 5.26 -7.30
N LEU A 174 -19.21 5.29 -7.59
CA LEU A 174 -18.51 6.54 -7.90
C LEU A 174 -19.04 7.18 -9.21
N ASP A 175 -19.58 8.39 -9.12
CA ASP A 175 -20.03 9.18 -10.27
C ASP A 175 -18.85 9.92 -10.93
N LEU A 176 -18.06 9.15 -11.65
CA LEU A 176 -16.88 9.65 -12.35
C LEU A 176 -17.21 10.73 -13.40
N PRO A 177 -18.29 10.62 -14.20
CA PRO A 177 -18.67 11.67 -15.14
C PRO A 177 -18.91 13.03 -14.47
N ARG A 178 -19.56 13.05 -13.30
CA ARG A 178 -19.80 14.29 -12.54
C ARG A 178 -18.50 14.90 -12.04
N TYR A 179 -17.60 14.07 -11.49
CA TYR A 179 -16.29 14.53 -11.05
C TYR A 179 -15.48 15.13 -12.20
N TYR A 180 -15.44 14.46 -13.35
CA TYR A 180 -14.74 14.95 -14.54
C TYR A 180 -15.35 16.25 -15.07
N THR A 181 -16.68 16.41 -15.04
CA THR A 181 -17.33 17.68 -15.41
C THR A 181 -16.81 18.83 -14.54
N MET A 182 -16.74 18.64 -13.24
CA MET A 182 -16.22 19.64 -12.30
C MET A 182 -14.74 19.98 -12.58
N CYS A 183 -13.90 18.97 -12.82
CA CYS A 183 -12.48 19.17 -13.15
C CYS A 183 -12.30 19.87 -14.50
N ASN A 184 -13.08 19.50 -15.52
CA ASN A 184 -13.06 20.14 -16.84
C ASN A 184 -13.52 21.60 -16.78
N ASP A 185 -14.44 21.94 -15.88
CA ASP A 185 -14.83 23.33 -15.66
C ASP A 185 -13.68 24.14 -15.08
N LEU A 186 -12.93 23.59 -14.12
CA LEU A 186 -11.72 24.22 -13.62
C LEU A 186 -10.66 24.33 -14.70
N LEU A 187 -10.40 23.27 -15.47
CA LEU A 187 -9.42 23.27 -16.55
C LEU A 187 -9.68 24.39 -17.57
N ARG A 188 -10.93 24.58 -17.98
CA ARG A 188 -11.32 25.68 -18.90
C ARG A 188 -11.09 27.05 -18.27
N GLU A 189 -11.37 27.23 -17.00
CA GLU A 189 -11.11 28.49 -16.31
C GLU A 189 -9.63 28.82 -16.23
N LEU A 190 -8.74 27.79 -16.08
CA LEU A 190 -7.29 27.98 -16.00
C LEU A 190 -6.71 28.63 -17.26
N GLU A 191 -7.35 28.54 -18.43
CA GLU A 191 -6.91 29.22 -19.64
C GLU A 191 -6.82 30.75 -19.45
N ASN A 192 -7.60 31.31 -18.51
CA ASN A 192 -7.59 32.73 -18.16
C ASN A 192 -6.44 33.14 -17.22
N TYR A 193 -5.58 32.15 -16.75
CA TYR A 193 -4.52 32.38 -15.79
C TYR A 193 -3.12 31.98 -16.34
N PRO A 194 -2.60 32.71 -17.35
CA PRO A 194 -1.36 32.34 -18.03
C PRO A 194 -0.12 32.35 -17.08
N GLU A 195 -0.13 33.20 -16.04
CA GLU A 195 0.94 33.20 -15.03
C GLU A 195 0.99 31.85 -14.28
N LEU A 196 -0.17 31.33 -13.89
CA LEU A 196 -0.26 30.06 -13.19
C LEU A 196 0.18 28.90 -14.08
N ILE A 197 -0.26 28.87 -15.34
CA ILE A 197 0.17 27.86 -16.31
C ILE A 197 1.68 27.92 -16.53
N ALA A 198 2.26 29.13 -16.62
CA ALA A 198 3.71 29.30 -16.77
C ALA A 198 4.48 28.78 -15.54
N LEU A 199 4.00 29.06 -14.32
CA LEU A 199 4.57 28.52 -13.08
C LEU A 199 4.53 27.00 -13.05
N HIS A 200 3.39 26.40 -13.41
CA HIS A 200 3.23 24.96 -13.47
C HIS A 200 4.18 24.30 -14.49
N LYS A 201 4.24 24.83 -15.71
CA LYS A 201 5.12 24.32 -16.76
C LYS A 201 6.60 24.46 -16.39
N ALA A 202 6.99 25.54 -15.75
CA ALA A 202 8.36 25.72 -15.26
C ALA A 202 8.71 24.69 -14.19
N TYR A 203 7.81 24.45 -13.25
CA TYR A 203 7.97 23.44 -12.22
C TYR A 203 8.06 22.02 -12.81
N ALA A 204 7.13 21.64 -13.69
CA ALA A 204 7.14 20.35 -14.36
C ALA A 204 8.42 20.11 -15.17
N ALA A 205 8.91 21.10 -15.90
CA ALA A 205 10.15 21.00 -16.68
C ALA A 205 11.40 20.87 -15.78
N GLN A 206 11.42 21.54 -14.63
CA GLN A 206 12.58 21.59 -13.73
C GLN A 206 12.69 20.33 -12.87
N GLU A 207 11.58 19.80 -12.37
CA GLU A 207 11.56 18.75 -11.37
C GLU A 207 11.27 17.36 -11.95
N LEU A 208 10.65 17.28 -13.13
CA LEU A 208 10.10 16.04 -13.66
C LEU A 208 10.70 15.63 -15.00
N GLY A 209 11.55 16.45 -15.61
CA GLY A 209 12.14 16.16 -16.92
C GLY A 209 11.11 15.98 -18.06
N GLY A 210 9.80 16.10 -17.77
CA GLY A 210 8.69 15.96 -18.68
C GLY A 210 7.71 17.11 -18.55
N ILE A 211 6.96 17.36 -19.65
CA ILE A 211 5.93 18.39 -19.69
C ILE A 211 4.59 17.67 -19.76
N GLU A 212 3.75 17.94 -18.77
CA GLU A 212 2.33 17.57 -18.83
C GLU A 212 1.58 18.68 -19.56
N ASP A 213 1.12 18.39 -20.76
CA ASP A 213 0.52 19.40 -21.64
C ASP A 213 -0.98 19.61 -21.41
N SER A 214 -1.68 18.63 -20.87
CA SER A 214 -3.14 18.67 -20.66
C SER A 214 -3.58 19.48 -19.45
N LEU A 215 -2.68 19.81 -18.53
CA LEU A 215 -2.93 20.49 -17.26
C LEU A 215 -3.83 19.71 -16.27
N HIS A 216 -4.03 18.41 -16.48
CA HIS A 216 -4.83 17.57 -15.57
C HIS A 216 -4.16 17.42 -14.21
N LEU A 217 -2.82 17.31 -14.20
CA LEU A 217 -2.05 17.28 -12.94
C LEU A 217 -2.12 18.63 -12.21
N LEU A 218 -2.15 19.75 -12.94
CA LEU A 218 -2.36 21.07 -12.34
C LEU A 218 -3.75 21.17 -11.68
N VAL A 219 -4.79 20.68 -12.34
CA VAL A 219 -6.14 20.63 -11.76
C VAL A 219 -6.13 19.85 -10.45
N TYR A 220 -5.54 18.66 -10.45
CA TYR A 220 -5.42 17.87 -9.23
C TYR A 220 -4.64 18.61 -8.13
N ASP A 221 -3.49 19.19 -8.47
CA ASP A 221 -2.64 19.89 -7.52
C ASP A 221 -3.34 21.10 -6.86
N ILE A 222 -4.15 21.82 -7.65
CA ILE A 222 -4.97 22.92 -7.12
C ILE A 222 -5.99 22.41 -6.12
N LEU A 223 -6.73 21.32 -6.43
CA LEU A 223 -7.72 20.73 -5.53
C LEU A 223 -7.05 20.23 -4.24
N HIS A 224 -5.96 19.51 -4.39
CA HIS A 224 -5.19 18.94 -3.30
C HIS A 224 -4.61 20.01 -2.38
N THR A 225 -3.92 21.00 -2.96
CA THR A 225 -3.29 22.08 -2.21
C THR A 225 -4.34 22.97 -1.53
N ALA A 226 -5.43 23.32 -2.22
CA ALA A 226 -6.52 24.08 -1.62
C ALA A 226 -7.13 23.38 -0.40
N TYR A 227 -7.21 22.04 -0.43
CA TYR A 227 -7.70 21.25 0.69
C TYR A 227 -6.67 21.11 1.82
N THR A 228 -5.43 20.77 1.52
CA THR A 228 -4.37 20.51 2.51
C THR A 228 -3.90 21.80 3.19
N GLU A 229 -3.74 22.88 2.43
CA GLU A 229 -3.34 24.20 2.92
C GLU A 229 -4.52 25.07 3.37
N GLN A 230 -5.75 24.53 3.24
CA GLN A 230 -6.97 25.15 3.75
C GLN A 230 -7.25 26.56 3.19
N PHE A 231 -7.21 26.68 1.88
CA PHE A 231 -7.53 27.95 1.18
C PHE A 231 -9.00 28.33 1.24
N TYR A 232 -9.87 27.43 1.68
CA TYR A 232 -11.29 27.68 1.82
C TYR A 232 -11.61 28.55 3.04
N PRO A 233 -12.61 29.45 2.96
CA PRO A 233 -13.11 30.17 4.11
C PRO A 233 -13.57 29.23 5.23
N LYS A 234 -13.46 29.67 6.49
CA LYS A 234 -13.92 28.92 7.65
C LYS A 234 -15.38 28.51 7.46
N GLY A 235 -15.63 27.20 7.45
CA GLY A 235 -16.98 26.62 7.36
C GLY A 235 -17.28 25.85 6.07
N TYR A 236 -16.51 26.03 5.01
CA TYR A 236 -16.68 25.27 3.76
C TYR A 236 -15.91 23.95 3.75
N ALA A 237 -14.61 23.97 3.83
CA ALA A 237 -13.92 22.76 4.21
C ALA A 237 -13.92 22.73 5.75
N ARG A 238 -14.31 21.64 6.37
CA ARG A 238 -14.14 21.50 7.82
C ARG A 238 -12.69 21.79 8.14
N SER A 239 -12.39 23.03 8.45
CA SER A 239 -11.07 23.37 8.94
C SER A 239 -10.89 22.54 10.19
N ALA A 240 -9.99 21.55 10.13
CA ALA A 240 -9.66 20.75 11.27
C ALA A 240 -9.39 21.72 12.43
N THR A 241 -10.13 21.56 13.51
CA THR A 241 -9.90 22.38 14.72
C THR A 241 -8.45 22.18 15.14
N ASN A 242 -7.85 23.11 15.88
CA ASN A 242 -6.48 22.93 16.40
C ASN A 242 -6.33 21.60 17.14
N LYS A 243 -7.40 21.05 17.71
CA LYS A 243 -7.45 19.75 18.35
C LYS A 243 -7.39 18.60 17.33
N GLU A 244 -8.08 18.72 16.19
CA GLU A 244 -8.03 17.75 15.08
C GLU A 244 -6.69 17.78 14.36
N ARG A 245 -6.09 18.98 14.19
CA ARG A 245 -4.71 19.13 13.66
C ARG A 245 -3.69 18.50 14.59
N ALA A 246 -3.78 18.77 15.91
CA ALA A 246 -2.90 18.14 16.89
C ALA A 246 -3.09 16.62 16.93
N LYS A 247 -4.34 16.12 16.74
CA LYS A 247 -4.63 14.71 16.62
C LYS A 247 -4.02 14.10 15.34
N ALA A 248 -4.18 14.77 14.19
CA ALA A 248 -3.62 14.32 12.91
C ALA A 248 -2.08 14.31 12.94
N VAL A 249 -1.43 15.34 13.52
CA VAL A 249 0.02 15.36 13.72
C VAL A 249 0.46 14.23 14.65
N LYS A 250 -0.27 13.99 15.74
CA LYS A 250 0.02 12.87 16.64
C LYS A 250 -0.15 11.52 15.94
N GLU A 251 -1.21 11.35 15.17
CA GLU A 251 -1.45 10.12 14.37
C GLU A 251 -0.36 9.93 13.31
N LYS A 252 0.06 11.01 12.64
CA LYS A 252 1.18 10.97 11.67
C LYS A 252 2.49 10.55 12.34
N ASN A 253 2.81 11.12 13.51
CA ASN A 253 4.02 10.76 14.26
C ASN A 253 3.96 9.32 14.78
N THR A 254 2.81 8.91 15.35
CA THR A 254 2.59 7.52 15.79
C THR A 254 2.70 6.55 14.62
N ARG A 255 2.19 6.93 13.43
CA ARG A 255 2.31 6.12 12.21
C ARG A 255 3.75 6.00 11.75
N ALA A 256 4.52 7.11 11.78
CA ALA A 256 5.94 7.09 11.44
C ALA A 256 6.74 6.18 12.39
N GLU A 257 6.49 6.27 13.71
CA GLU A 257 7.09 5.40 14.73
C GLU A 257 6.73 3.93 14.50
N LEU A 258 5.46 3.65 14.15
CA LEU A 258 5.01 2.29 13.84
C LEU A 258 5.67 1.74 12.57
N CYS A 259 5.82 2.57 11.52
CA CYS A 259 6.52 2.17 10.30
C CYS A 259 7.98 1.82 10.57
N ILE A 260 8.68 2.61 11.40
CA ILE A 260 10.06 2.31 11.82
C ILE A 260 10.10 0.97 12.56
N ARG A 261 9.21 0.75 13.54
CA ARG A 261 9.15 -0.50 14.30
C ARG A 261 8.80 -1.72 13.43
N ILE A 262 7.91 -1.54 12.44
CA ILE A 262 7.60 -2.60 11.47
C ILE A 262 8.84 -2.94 10.66
N GLY A 263 9.58 -1.94 10.15
CA GLY A 263 10.83 -2.16 9.43
C GLY A 263 11.89 -2.89 10.27
N GLU A 264 12.05 -2.51 11.55
CA GLU A 264 12.93 -3.20 12.48
C GLU A 264 12.49 -4.66 12.72
N CYS A 265 11.18 -4.90 12.86
CA CYS A 265 10.65 -6.26 13.02
C CYS A 265 10.82 -7.10 11.74
N GLU A 266 10.61 -6.51 10.55
CA GLU A 266 10.81 -7.17 9.27
C GLU A 266 12.29 -7.52 9.06
N GLN A 267 13.20 -6.61 9.40
CA GLN A 267 14.63 -6.86 9.34
C GLN A 267 15.04 -7.99 10.31
N THR A 268 14.55 -7.95 11.56
CA THR A 268 14.78 -9.00 12.54
C THR A 268 14.23 -10.35 12.06
N LEU A 269 13.05 -10.35 11.43
CA LEU A 269 12.45 -11.55 10.84
C LEU A 269 13.30 -12.09 9.68
N GLN A 270 13.81 -11.22 8.81
CA GLN A 270 14.71 -11.62 7.73
C GLN A 270 16.02 -12.20 8.27
N GLU A 271 16.59 -11.61 9.30
CA GLU A 271 17.80 -12.13 9.97
C GLU A 271 17.55 -13.50 10.60
N LEU A 272 16.39 -13.70 11.24
CA LEU A 272 15.99 -14.99 11.80
C LEU A 272 15.70 -16.05 10.73
N LEU A 273 15.16 -15.66 9.59
CA LEU A 273 14.91 -16.54 8.44
C LEU A 273 16.20 -16.89 7.68
N ALA A 274 17.14 -15.94 7.61
CA ALA A 274 18.45 -16.14 6.99
C ALA A 274 19.39 -17.03 7.84
N SER A 275 19.14 -17.08 9.17
CA SER A 275 19.82 -17.99 10.10
C SER A 275 18.75 -18.89 10.72
N PRO A 276 18.28 -19.93 10.04
CA PRO A 276 17.36 -20.87 10.64
C PRO A 276 18.00 -21.40 11.92
N ALA A 277 17.27 -21.28 13.03
CA ALA A 277 17.73 -21.82 14.31
C ALA A 277 18.09 -23.29 14.09
N GLU A 278 19.39 -23.60 14.11
CA GLU A 278 19.83 -24.97 14.01
C GLU A 278 19.21 -25.72 15.18
N LEU A 279 18.56 -26.83 14.88
CA LEU A 279 18.03 -27.73 15.90
C LEU A 279 19.17 -28.09 16.85
N PRO A 280 19.04 -27.81 18.16
CA PRO A 280 20.12 -28.11 19.07
C PRO A 280 20.39 -29.63 19.05
N ASP A 281 21.65 -30.03 18.84
CA ASP A 281 22.03 -31.42 18.95
C ASP A 281 21.90 -31.84 20.42
N LEU A 282 20.94 -32.70 20.69
CA LEU A 282 20.64 -33.26 22.01
C LEU A 282 21.06 -34.72 22.11
N THR A 283 21.80 -35.25 21.16
CA THR A 283 22.26 -36.64 21.16
C THR A 283 22.94 -36.98 22.47
N GLY A 284 22.53 -38.07 23.09
CA GLY A 284 23.03 -38.52 24.39
C GLY A 284 22.44 -37.81 25.61
N CYS A 285 21.63 -36.78 25.45
CA CYS A 285 20.97 -36.12 26.57
C CYS A 285 19.82 -36.97 27.13
N LYS A 286 19.64 -36.92 28.44
CA LYS A 286 18.50 -37.53 29.12
C LYS A 286 17.31 -36.58 29.10
N ILE A 287 16.19 -37.07 28.56
CA ILE A 287 14.93 -36.35 28.48
C ILE A 287 13.83 -37.21 29.09
N THR A 288 12.97 -36.59 29.89
CA THR A 288 11.82 -37.26 30.48
C THR A 288 10.54 -36.91 29.68
N HIS A 289 9.83 -37.93 29.24
CA HIS A 289 8.53 -37.81 28.62
C HIS A 289 7.44 -38.14 29.62
N ARG A 290 6.40 -37.31 29.68
CA ARG A 290 5.30 -37.41 30.66
C ARG A 290 4.65 -38.81 30.72
N MET A 291 4.57 -39.51 29.58
CA MET A 291 3.96 -40.84 29.52
C MET A 291 4.94 -42.00 29.44
N PHE A 292 6.16 -41.79 28.92
CA PHE A 292 7.12 -42.88 28.68
C PHE A 292 8.29 -42.88 29.66
N GLY A 293 8.35 -41.90 30.59
CA GLY A 293 9.40 -41.77 31.58
C GLY A 293 10.71 -41.24 30.99
N ALA A 294 11.82 -41.53 31.64
CA ALA A 294 13.15 -41.10 31.24
C ALA A 294 13.66 -41.90 30.03
N GLY A 295 14.25 -41.21 29.07
CA GLY A 295 14.87 -41.80 27.89
C GLY A 295 16.12 -41.04 27.46
N THR A 296 16.90 -41.63 26.56
CA THR A 296 18.12 -41.02 26.01
C THR A 296 17.91 -40.67 24.53
N VAL A 297 18.25 -39.45 24.14
CA VAL A 297 18.15 -39.00 22.75
C VAL A 297 19.19 -39.71 21.91
N GLN A 298 18.75 -40.32 20.83
CA GLN A 298 19.59 -41.00 19.84
C GLN A 298 19.86 -40.07 18.65
N PRO A 299 20.96 -40.28 17.91
CA PRO A 299 21.21 -39.52 16.67
C PRO A 299 20.03 -39.66 15.71
N ALA A 300 19.57 -38.54 15.21
CA ALA A 300 18.48 -38.49 14.21
C ALA A 300 18.73 -37.36 13.23
N GLU A 301 18.26 -37.53 11.99
CA GLU A 301 18.35 -36.51 10.97
C GLU A 301 17.00 -35.77 10.78
N GLY A 302 17.07 -34.48 10.53
CA GLY A 302 15.90 -33.63 10.19
C GLY A 302 15.11 -33.12 11.40
N GLN A 303 13.85 -32.82 11.21
CA GLN A 303 12.96 -32.15 12.17
C GLN A 303 12.41 -33.07 13.29
N PHE A 304 12.98 -34.27 13.45
CA PHE A 304 12.50 -35.25 14.40
C PHE A 304 13.60 -35.61 15.39
N MET A 305 13.18 -35.86 16.60
CA MET A 305 14.00 -36.39 17.69
C MET A 305 13.62 -37.83 17.95
N VAL A 306 14.60 -38.71 18.03
CA VAL A 306 14.41 -40.14 18.40
C VAL A 306 14.89 -40.33 19.82
N ILE A 307 14.02 -40.86 20.67
CA ILE A 307 14.35 -41.12 22.09
C ILE A 307 14.21 -42.60 22.37
N ASP A 308 15.23 -43.16 22.99
CA ASP A 308 15.21 -44.52 23.47
C ASP A 308 14.71 -44.58 24.93
N PHE A 309 13.57 -45.19 25.13
CA PHE A 309 12.96 -45.44 26.42
C PHE A 309 13.16 -46.93 26.78
N ASN A 310 14.31 -47.24 27.38
CA ASN A 310 14.67 -48.60 27.84
C ASN A 310 14.56 -49.66 26.71
N GLY A 311 15.12 -49.38 25.54
CA GLY A 311 15.11 -50.28 24.39
C GLY A 311 13.91 -50.08 23.43
N THR A 312 13.03 -49.12 23.73
CA THR A 312 11.93 -48.76 22.83
C THR A 312 12.15 -47.39 22.19
N LEU A 313 12.49 -47.38 20.91
CA LEU A 313 12.69 -46.14 20.17
C LEU A 313 11.34 -45.47 19.82
N LYS A 314 11.21 -44.19 20.14
CA LYS A 314 10.08 -43.37 19.81
C LYS A 314 10.52 -42.10 19.05
N LYS A 315 9.80 -41.76 18.00
CA LYS A 315 10.10 -40.60 17.17
C LYS A 315 9.12 -39.45 17.52
N PHE A 316 9.66 -38.29 17.82
CA PHE A 316 8.91 -37.10 18.19
C PHE A 316 9.22 -35.95 17.22
N SER A 317 8.21 -35.19 16.84
CA SER A 317 8.45 -33.89 16.17
C SER A 317 9.03 -32.94 17.22
N TYR A 318 10.15 -32.31 16.91
CA TYR A 318 10.80 -31.34 17.78
C TYR A 318 9.85 -30.24 18.22
N THR A 319 9.23 -29.59 17.25
CA THR A 319 8.33 -28.45 17.44
C THR A 319 7.05 -28.80 18.21
N ALA A 320 6.38 -29.88 17.80
CA ALA A 320 5.11 -30.27 18.44
C ALA A 320 5.31 -30.77 19.89
N SER A 321 6.40 -31.47 20.16
CA SER A 321 6.66 -32.05 21.50
C SER A 321 7.09 -31.00 22.50
N MET A 322 7.79 -29.96 22.06
CA MET A 322 8.18 -28.83 22.89
C MET A 322 6.99 -27.95 23.26
N ASN A 323 6.16 -27.60 22.25
CA ASN A 323 4.98 -26.74 22.44
C ASN A 323 3.92 -27.37 23.34
N SER A 324 3.88 -28.70 23.43
CA SER A 324 2.90 -29.41 24.24
C SER A 324 3.34 -29.66 25.69
N GLY A 325 4.60 -29.35 26.06
CA GLY A 325 5.14 -29.58 27.40
C GLY A 325 5.22 -31.05 27.80
N TYR A 326 5.26 -31.96 26.81
CA TYR A 326 5.37 -33.39 27.09
C TYR A 326 6.80 -33.85 27.39
N LEU A 327 7.80 -33.05 27.05
CA LEU A 327 9.21 -33.33 27.23
C LEU A 327 9.83 -32.32 28.20
N SER A 328 10.68 -32.80 29.12
CA SER A 328 11.51 -31.99 30.00
C SER A 328 12.92 -32.57 30.06
N ALA A 329 13.94 -31.73 30.18
CA ALA A 329 15.32 -32.17 30.28
C ALA A 329 15.76 -32.20 31.75
N GLU A 330 16.55 -33.22 32.13
CA GLU A 330 17.09 -33.29 33.47
C GLU A 330 18.23 -32.29 33.72
N ASN A 331 18.89 -31.84 32.64
CA ASN A 331 20.01 -30.91 32.73
C ASN A 331 19.51 -29.48 32.45
N PRO A 332 19.70 -28.51 33.37
CA PRO A 332 19.27 -27.13 33.19
C PRO A 332 19.85 -26.44 31.92
N ALA A 333 21.05 -26.81 31.49
CA ALA A 333 21.66 -26.26 30.28
C ALA A 333 20.98 -26.80 29.01
N VAL A 334 20.47 -28.01 29.03
CA VAL A 334 19.67 -28.60 27.94
C VAL A 334 18.29 -27.96 27.92
N GLU A 335 17.67 -27.76 29.09
CA GLU A 335 16.39 -27.08 29.22
C GLU A 335 16.46 -25.63 28.67
N ALA A 336 17.53 -24.88 29.01
CA ALA A 336 17.74 -23.54 28.50
C ALA A 336 17.88 -23.50 26.95
N ARG A 337 18.57 -24.48 26.35
CA ARG A 337 18.69 -24.59 24.86
C ARG A 337 17.36 -24.91 24.20
N LEU A 338 16.57 -25.77 24.82
CA LEU A 338 15.24 -26.12 24.37
C LEU A 338 14.30 -24.91 24.46
N GLN A 339 14.37 -24.16 25.56
CA GLN A 339 13.58 -22.93 25.75
C GLN A 339 13.94 -21.86 24.72
N ALA A 340 15.25 -21.63 24.49
CA ALA A 340 15.71 -20.67 23.48
C ALA A 340 15.22 -21.04 22.07
N TYR A 341 15.20 -22.31 21.72
CA TYR A 341 14.64 -22.79 20.45
C TYR A 341 13.12 -22.59 20.37
N GLN A 342 12.41 -22.85 21.45
CA GLN A 342 10.97 -22.65 21.56
C GLN A 342 10.61 -21.17 21.42
N ASP A 343 11.34 -20.28 22.07
CA ASP A 343 11.15 -18.84 22.00
C ASP A 343 11.37 -18.35 20.55
N CYS A 344 12.38 -18.85 19.87
CA CYS A 344 12.61 -18.56 18.46
C CYS A 344 11.43 -19.00 17.56
N LEU A 345 10.86 -20.17 17.80
CA LEU A 345 9.69 -20.68 17.05
C LEU A 345 8.42 -19.88 17.32
N LEU A 346 8.21 -19.37 18.54
CA LEU A 346 7.06 -18.53 18.88
C LEU A 346 7.07 -17.20 18.11
N TYR A 347 8.25 -16.64 17.86
CA TYR A 347 8.41 -15.42 17.06
C TYR A 347 8.27 -15.67 15.56
N THR A 348 8.53 -16.87 15.07
CA THR A 348 8.47 -17.23 13.63
C THR A 348 7.15 -17.88 13.20
N SER A 349 6.33 -18.33 14.14
CA SER A 349 5.01 -18.90 13.85
C SER A 349 3.92 -17.83 13.99
N PRO A 350 3.10 -17.56 12.94
CA PRO A 350 1.95 -16.68 13.08
C PRO A 350 1.00 -17.28 14.11
N SER A 351 0.82 -16.60 15.24
CA SER A 351 -0.11 -16.99 16.29
C SER A 351 -1.53 -17.10 15.69
N PRO A 352 -2.21 -18.24 15.81
CA PRO A 352 -3.61 -18.32 15.46
C PRO A 352 -4.42 -17.57 16.51
N ARG A 353 -4.94 -16.40 16.14
CA ARG A 353 -6.04 -15.75 16.84
C ARG A 353 -7.18 -15.53 15.87
#